data_29d84b3817c67a0da6a08d00858202ff
#
_entry.id   29d84b3817c67a0da6a08d00858202ff
#
_cell.length_a   1.000
_cell.length_b   1.000
_cell.length_c   1.000
_cell.angle_alpha   90.00
_cell.angle_beta   90.00
_cell.angle_gamma   90.00
#
_symmetry.space_group_name_H-M   'P 1'
#
loop_
_entity.id
_entity.type
_entity.pdbx_description
1 polymer ?
#
loop_
_entity_poly.entity_id
_entity_poly.type
_entity_poly.pdbx_seq_one_letter_code
_entity_poly.pdbx_strand_id
1 'polypeptide(L)'
;FLDGLSADIERLQHVNAMVARNPEIADARDGWRKIEVLVMAPSERIELIASRHVQRLPGTVRALLKPLGGTEARGAAFASYLLFEPEFTQELIDLGERDVQARRDELAAFLYGAIPDTMRAA
;
A
#
# COMPACT_ATOMS: atom_id res chain seq x y z
N PHE A 1 5.61 9.91 5.41
CA PHE A 1 4.66 9.80 4.29
C PHE A 1 3.40 9.01 4.69
N LEU A 2 3.54 7.92 5.46
CA LEU A 2 2.41 7.10 5.93
C LEU A 2 1.58 7.79 7.02
N ASP A 3 2.18 8.65 7.83
CA ASP A 3 1.49 9.38 8.91
C ASP A 3 0.41 10.33 8.36
N GLY A 4 0.68 10.97 7.21
CA GLY A 4 -0.30 11.82 6.52
C GLY A 4 -1.50 11.02 6.01
N LEU A 5 -1.25 9.84 5.42
CA LEU A 5 -2.31 8.97 4.91
C LEU A 5 -3.24 8.46 6.02
N SER A 6 -2.68 8.09 7.18
CA SER A 6 -3.47 7.65 8.32
C SER A 6 -4.41 8.75 8.82
N ALA A 7 -3.90 9.99 8.94
CA ALA A 7 -4.71 11.15 9.34
C ALA A 7 -5.82 11.46 8.32
N ASP A 8 -5.55 11.32 7.02
CA ASP A 8 -6.56 11.52 5.98
C ASP A 8 -7.65 10.44 6.00
N ILE A 9 -7.29 9.18 6.26
CA ILE A 9 -8.26 8.08 6.41
C ILE A 9 -9.14 8.34 7.63
N GLU A 10 -8.58 8.72 8.79
CA GLU A 10 -9.36 9.06 9.98
C GLU A 10 -10.33 10.22 9.72
N ARG A 11 -9.87 11.26 9.01
CA ARG A 11 -10.72 12.38 8.61
C ARG A 11 -11.89 11.93 7.72
N LEU A 12 -11.63 11.08 6.71
CA LEU A 12 -12.67 10.53 5.86
C LEU A 12 -13.67 9.68 6.64
N GLN A 13 -13.22 8.87 7.59
CA GLN A 13 -14.10 8.09 8.46
C GLN A 13 -14.99 9.00 9.30
N HIS A 14 -14.47 10.11 9.79
CA HIS A 14 -15.24 11.10 10.55
C HIS A 14 -16.30 11.79 9.69
N VAL A 15 -15.94 12.20 8.47
CA VAL A 15 -16.88 12.77 7.49
C VAL A 15 -17.96 11.75 7.13
N ASN A 16 -17.61 10.50 6.86
CA ASN A 16 -18.58 9.44 6.57
C ASN A 16 -19.57 9.21 7.73
N ALA A 17 -19.08 9.27 8.97
CA ALA A 17 -19.94 9.16 10.15
C ALA A 17 -20.89 10.36 10.30
N MET A 18 -20.44 11.57 9.95
CA MET A 18 -21.31 12.76 9.93
C MET A 18 -22.39 12.65 8.86
N VAL A 19 -22.05 12.25 7.64
CA VAL A 19 -23.01 12.05 6.54
C VAL A 19 -24.05 10.99 6.91
N ALA A 20 -23.64 9.90 7.54
CA ALA A 20 -24.55 8.84 7.97
C ALA A 20 -25.56 9.27 9.05
N ARG A 21 -25.19 10.26 9.88
CA ARG A 21 -26.06 10.79 10.96
C ARG A 21 -26.99 11.92 10.51
N ASN A 22 -26.70 12.53 9.36
CA ASN A 22 -27.41 13.69 8.85
C ASN A 22 -27.78 13.48 7.38
N PRO A 23 -28.84 12.71 7.08
CA PRO A 23 -29.27 12.42 5.71
C PRO A 23 -29.57 13.68 4.88
N GLU A 24 -30.03 14.76 5.51
CA GLU A 24 -30.30 16.04 4.86
C GLU A 24 -29.05 16.68 4.23
N ILE A 25 -27.85 16.37 4.73
CA ILE A 25 -26.59 16.85 4.15
C ILE A 25 -26.27 16.07 2.87
N ALA A 26 -26.67 14.82 2.79
CA ALA A 26 -26.47 13.97 1.62
C ALA A 26 -27.41 14.36 0.46
N ASP A 27 -28.63 14.82 0.75
CA ASP A 27 -29.67 15.19 -0.23
C ASP A 27 -29.52 16.62 -0.79
N ALA A 28 -28.63 17.43 -0.24
CA ALA A 28 -28.38 18.77 -0.75
C ALA A 28 -27.82 18.71 -2.19
N ARG A 29 -28.14 19.73 -3.02
CA ARG A 29 -27.75 19.78 -4.44
C ARG A 29 -26.24 19.63 -4.72
N ASP A 30 -25.41 19.98 -3.72
CA ASP A 30 -23.96 19.73 -3.64
C ASP A 30 -23.65 18.82 -2.44
N GLY A 31 -24.52 17.83 -2.19
CA GLY A 31 -24.53 17.02 -0.99
C GLY A 31 -23.26 16.20 -0.78
N TRP A 32 -22.89 16.08 0.47
CA TRP A 32 -21.78 15.22 0.87
C TRP A 32 -22.18 13.76 0.69
N ARG A 33 -21.32 12.99 0.08
CA ARG A 33 -21.53 11.55 -0.10
C ARG A 33 -20.55 10.74 0.74
N LYS A 34 -20.99 9.58 1.17
CA LYS A 34 -20.07 8.60 1.77
C LYS A 34 -19.02 8.18 0.75
N ILE A 35 -17.75 8.21 1.17
CA ILE A 35 -16.60 7.76 0.39
C ILE A 35 -16.12 6.46 0.99
N GLU A 36 -16.14 5.38 0.22
CA GLU A 36 -15.56 4.12 0.63
C GLU A 36 -14.05 4.15 0.40
N VAL A 37 -13.31 3.60 1.36
CA VAL A 37 -11.84 3.54 1.31
C VAL A 37 -11.42 2.11 1.58
N LEU A 38 -10.65 1.55 0.68
CA LEU A 38 -9.95 0.29 0.85
C LEU A 38 -8.45 0.55 0.95
N VAL A 39 -7.86 0.19 2.09
CA VAL A 39 -6.41 0.32 2.29
C VAL A 39 -5.75 -1.03 2.04
N MET A 40 -4.82 -1.05 1.10
CA MET A 40 -3.97 -2.20 0.84
C MET A 40 -2.53 -1.86 1.21
N ALA A 41 -1.96 -2.63 2.10
CA ALA A 41 -0.57 -2.50 2.51
C ALA A 41 0.14 -3.83 2.27
N PRO A 42 1.47 -3.82 1.99
CA PRO A 42 2.24 -5.04 1.85
C PRO A 42 2.14 -5.92 3.10
N SER A 43 1.90 -7.22 2.92
CA SER A 43 1.83 -8.19 4.03
C SER A 43 3.21 -8.48 4.65
N GLU A 44 4.28 -8.21 3.92
CA GLU A 44 5.67 -8.33 4.37
C GLU A 44 6.35 -6.96 4.40
N ARG A 45 7.23 -6.76 5.37
CA ARG A 45 7.99 -5.50 5.49
C ARG A 45 9.00 -5.39 4.35
N ILE A 46 8.86 -4.34 3.53
CA ILE A 46 9.72 -4.08 2.36
C ILE A 46 11.19 -3.94 2.78
N GLU A 47 11.46 -3.40 3.98
CA GLU A 47 12.82 -3.26 4.49
C GLU A 47 13.49 -4.63 4.73
N LEU A 48 12.73 -5.65 5.10
CA LEU A 48 13.24 -7.01 5.27
C LEU A 48 13.57 -7.64 3.91
N ILE A 49 12.72 -7.42 2.90
CA ILE A 49 12.99 -7.85 1.52
C ILE A 49 14.25 -7.16 1.03
N ALA A 50 14.33 -5.84 1.14
CA ALA A 50 15.50 -5.06 0.75
C ALA A 50 16.78 -5.55 1.42
N SER A 51 16.74 -5.87 2.73
CA SER A 51 17.93 -6.35 3.46
C SER A 51 18.47 -7.68 2.93
N ARG A 52 17.59 -8.58 2.43
CA ARG A 52 18.00 -9.83 1.79
C ARG A 52 18.76 -9.59 0.48
N HIS A 53 18.30 -8.64 -0.32
CA HIS A 53 18.91 -8.31 -1.60
C HIS A 53 20.25 -7.54 -1.46
N VAL A 54 20.36 -6.71 -0.42
CA VAL A 54 21.62 -6.00 -0.10
C VAL A 54 22.80 -6.95 0.05
N GLN A 55 22.58 -8.12 0.66
CA GLN A 55 23.66 -9.10 0.87
C GLN A 55 24.13 -9.74 -0.43
N ARG A 56 23.33 -9.72 -1.49
CA ARG A 56 23.66 -10.27 -2.82
C ARG A 56 24.37 -9.27 -3.72
N LEU A 57 24.41 -7.99 -3.35
CA LEU A 57 25.10 -6.96 -4.13
C LEU A 57 26.58 -7.25 -4.27
N PRO A 58 27.19 -6.89 -5.43
CA PRO A 58 28.64 -6.99 -5.63
C PRO A 58 29.41 -6.32 -4.49
N GLY A 59 30.55 -6.90 -4.11
CA GLY A 59 31.37 -6.42 -2.99
C GLY A 59 31.80 -4.95 -3.14
N THR A 60 32.03 -4.50 -4.37
CA THR A 60 32.34 -3.10 -4.69
C THR A 60 31.20 -2.15 -4.33
N VAL A 61 29.97 -2.52 -4.64
CA VAL A 61 28.77 -1.74 -4.30
C VAL A 61 28.56 -1.73 -2.79
N ARG A 62 28.70 -2.87 -2.12
CA ARG A 62 28.64 -2.96 -0.66
C ARG A 62 29.71 -2.10 0.03
N ALA A 63 30.94 -2.08 -0.51
CA ALA A 63 32.02 -1.25 0.03
C ALA A 63 31.72 0.25 -0.12
N LEU A 64 31.12 0.67 -1.23
CA LEU A 64 30.69 2.04 -1.46
C LEU A 64 29.55 2.48 -0.50
N LEU A 65 28.72 1.53 -0.11
CA LEU A 65 27.58 1.78 0.77
C LEU A 65 27.95 1.74 2.27
N LYS A 66 29.05 1.07 2.65
CA LYS A 66 29.56 1.01 4.03
C LYS A 66 29.81 2.38 4.70
N PRO A 67 30.45 3.37 4.06
CA PRO A 67 30.72 4.67 4.69
C PRO A 67 29.46 5.49 4.89
N LEU A 68 28.38 5.19 4.13
CA LEU A 68 27.12 5.87 4.23
C LEU A 68 26.33 5.49 5.51
N GLY A 69 26.84 4.60 6.44
CA GLY A 69 26.40 4.08 7.78
C GLY A 69 24.98 4.46 8.20
N GLY A 70 24.38 3.64 8.86
CA GLY A 70 23.20 3.52 9.73
C GLY A 70 22.14 4.62 9.93
N THR A 71 21.95 5.64 9.10
CA THR A 71 20.86 6.62 9.25
C THR A 71 19.74 6.40 8.25
N GLU A 72 18.52 6.82 8.59
CA GLU A 72 17.30 6.68 7.75
C GLU A 72 17.46 7.20 6.32
N ALA A 73 18.20 8.29 6.12
CA ALA A 73 18.55 8.83 4.79
C ALA A 73 19.31 7.85 3.91
N ARG A 74 20.03 6.89 4.51
CA ARG A 74 20.79 5.85 3.82
C ARG A 74 19.95 4.66 3.43
N GLY A 75 18.93 4.34 4.23
CA GLY A 75 17.91 3.37 3.85
C GLY A 75 17.20 3.80 2.58
N ALA A 76 16.88 5.08 2.44
CA ALA A 76 16.24 5.65 1.25
C ALA A 76 17.16 5.61 0.01
N ALA A 77 18.45 5.99 0.16
CA ALA A 77 19.44 5.91 -0.93
C ALA A 77 19.68 4.45 -1.35
N PHE A 78 19.67 3.54 -0.38
CA PHE A 78 19.80 2.10 -0.62
C PHE A 78 18.58 1.55 -1.36
N ALA A 79 17.37 1.92 -0.92
CA ALA A 79 16.13 1.52 -1.57
C ALA A 79 16.07 2.04 -3.02
N SER A 80 16.55 3.27 -3.26
CA SER A 80 16.64 3.83 -4.61
C SER A 80 17.56 3.03 -5.54
N TYR A 81 18.65 2.50 -5.02
CA TYR A 81 19.55 1.63 -5.80
C TYR A 81 18.92 0.25 -6.05
N LEU A 82 18.25 -0.34 -5.06
CA LEU A 82 17.58 -1.63 -5.18
C LEU A 82 16.38 -1.59 -6.13
N LEU A 83 15.76 -0.41 -6.35
CA LEU A 83 14.71 -0.26 -7.36
C LEU A 83 15.14 -0.62 -8.78
N PHE A 84 16.46 -0.63 -9.07
CA PHE A 84 17.02 -1.05 -10.34
C PHE A 84 17.50 -2.51 -10.35
N GLU A 85 17.40 -3.22 -9.23
CA GLU A 85 17.74 -4.63 -9.14
C GLU A 85 16.55 -5.49 -9.59
N PRO A 86 16.67 -6.25 -10.70
CA PRO A 86 15.55 -7.00 -11.26
C PRO A 86 14.94 -8.01 -10.28
N GLU A 87 15.79 -8.71 -9.51
CA GLU A 87 15.33 -9.72 -8.54
C GLU A 87 14.54 -9.09 -7.38
N PHE A 88 14.96 -7.93 -6.89
CA PHE A 88 14.24 -7.19 -5.87
C PHE A 88 12.88 -6.72 -6.39
N THR A 89 12.87 -6.14 -7.59
CA THR A 89 11.64 -5.66 -8.23
C THR A 89 10.67 -6.80 -8.46
N GLN A 90 11.16 -7.95 -8.92
CA GLN A 90 10.31 -9.13 -9.14
C GLN A 90 9.72 -9.64 -7.81
N GLU A 91 10.50 -9.70 -6.73
CA GLU A 91 10.01 -10.13 -5.41
C GLU A 91 8.90 -9.18 -4.89
N LEU A 92 9.02 -7.86 -5.15
CA LEU A 92 7.97 -6.90 -4.79
C LEU A 92 6.70 -7.08 -5.64
N ILE A 93 6.83 -7.37 -6.94
CA ILE A 93 5.69 -7.66 -7.82
C ILE A 93 4.98 -8.92 -7.32
N ASP A 94 5.74 -9.99 -7.08
CA ASP A 94 5.20 -11.26 -6.59
C ASP A 94 4.50 -11.10 -5.22
N LEU A 95 5.05 -10.25 -4.33
CA LEU A 95 4.41 -9.90 -3.07
C LEU A 95 3.07 -9.19 -3.31
N GLY A 96 3.06 -8.17 -4.17
CA GLY A 96 1.84 -7.43 -4.50
C GLY A 96 0.77 -8.32 -5.10
N GLU A 97 1.13 -9.23 -6.01
CA GLU A 97 0.19 -10.21 -6.60
C GLU A 97 -0.38 -11.14 -5.53
N ARG A 98 0.44 -11.68 -4.63
CA ARG A 98 -0.04 -12.52 -3.52
C ARG A 98 -0.98 -11.77 -2.60
N ASP A 99 -0.66 -10.53 -2.26
CA ASP A 99 -1.47 -9.71 -1.36
C ASP A 99 -2.83 -9.37 -1.97
N VAL A 100 -2.86 -9.08 -3.28
CA VAL A 100 -4.10 -8.86 -4.03
C VAL A 100 -4.92 -10.14 -4.09
N GLN A 101 -4.31 -11.30 -4.36
CA GLN A 101 -5.01 -12.57 -4.40
C GLN A 101 -5.58 -12.95 -3.03
N ALA A 102 -4.85 -12.72 -1.95
CA ALA A 102 -5.30 -12.99 -0.59
C ALA A 102 -6.52 -12.15 -0.18
N ARG A 103 -6.71 -10.98 -0.79
CA ARG A 103 -7.83 -10.04 -0.52
C ARG A 103 -8.72 -9.84 -1.74
N ARG A 104 -8.72 -10.77 -2.68
CA ARG A 104 -9.42 -10.66 -3.96
C ARG A 104 -10.91 -10.34 -3.80
N ASP A 105 -11.59 -11.03 -2.91
CA ASP A 105 -13.03 -10.86 -2.71
C ASP A 105 -13.36 -9.47 -2.14
N GLU A 106 -12.55 -8.98 -1.21
CA GLU A 106 -12.68 -7.64 -0.64
C GLU A 106 -12.44 -6.56 -1.70
N LEU A 107 -11.38 -6.73 -2.50
CA LEU A 107 -11.06 -5.82 -3.59
C LEU A 107 -12.15 -5.82 -4.66
N ALA A 108 -12.67 -6.99 -5.03
CA ALA A 108 -13.76 -7.12 -5.99
C ALA A 108 -15.06 -6.47 -5.46
N ALA A 109 -15.39 -6.66 -4.19
CA ALA A 109 -16.53 -6.03 -3.56
C ALA A 109 -16.40 -4.49 -3.56
N PHE A 110 -15.19 -3.98 -3.31
CA PHE A 110 -14.91 -2.55 -3.34
C PHE A 110 -15.03 -1.95 -4.76
N LEU A 111 -14.51 -2.63 -5.78
CA LEU A 111 -14.49 -2.12 -7.16
C LEU A 111 -15.84 -2.24 -7.88
N TYR A 112 -16.58 -3.31 -7.63
CA TYR A 112 -17.79 -3.65 -8.38
C TYR A 112 -19.07 -3.59 -7.55
N GLY A 113 -18.98 -3.26 -6.26
CA GLY A 113 -20.08 -3.43 -5.31
C GLY A 113 -20.18 -4.90 -4.86
N ALA A 114 -21.28 -5.26 -4.18
CA ALA A 114 -21.51 -6.65 -3.76
C ALA A 114 -21.32 -7.58 -4.97
N ILE A 115 -20.38 -8.53 -4.87
CA ILE A 115 -20.06 -9.46 -5.96
C ILE A 115 -21.34 -10.19 -6.36
N PRO A 116 -21.79 -10.07 -7.63
CA PRO A 116 -22.91 -10.87 -8.11
C PRO A 116 -22.58 -12.38 -7.93
N ASP A 117 -23.55 -13.18 -7.49
CA ASP A 117 -23.37 -14.62 -7.25
C ASP A 117 -22.80 -15.39 -8.47
N THR A 118 -22.95 -14.81 -9.66
CA THR A 118 -22.39 -15.36 -10.93
C THR A 118 -20.85 -15.35 -10.99
N MET A 119 -20.15 -14.55 -10.17
CA MET A 119 -18.67 -14.51 -10.13
C MET A 119 -18.06 -15.35 -8.99
N ARG A 120 -18.88 -15.92 -8.10
CA ARG A 120 -18.41 -16.80 -7.02
C ARG A 120 -18.10 -18.22 -7.45
N ALA A 121 -18.49 -18.59 -8.66
CA ALA A 121 -18.42 -19.97 -9.16
C ALA A 121 -17.33 -20.20 -10.24
N ALA A 122 -16.39 -19.29 -10.42
CA ALA A 122 -15.21 -19.43 -11.29
C ALA A 122 -13.93 -19.35 -10.44
#